data_4eaaa4753e9f3c3d753f06afc30d39fa
#
_entry.id   4eaaa4753e9f3c3d753f06afc30d39fa
#
_cell.length_a   1.000
_cell.length_b   1.000
_cell.length_c   1.000
_cell.angle_alpha   90.00
_cell.angle_beta   90.00
_cell.angle_gamma   90.00
#
_symmetry.space_group_name_H-M   'P 1'
#
loop_
_entity.id
_entity.type
_entity.pdbx_description
1 polymer ?
#
loop_
_entity_poly.entity_id
_entity_poly.type
_entity_poly.pdbx_seq_one_letter_code
_entity_poly.pdbx_strand_id
1 'polypeptide(L)'
;MIVNIHNKILIFKYKELSLQPFTKVNKRQLIACEIATVIILLGLIFWSVKPLLEEWGVLNGFNSRGIAFIFDNGLSIAMRPLHLTAYALQWLLGNGHPFGVTAAVGVIMMLRYIVVRWAVTPLIKGQTRWLLATLAAVLIGWSGAWLGRFTPATLSAVFFFAVLGFAIRLSHKWSYAWAFGCIISTSFILLSYQGLAFCLLVMPLLPLFCTDSVKKSKIETLHSIIRISFPIGLTLIIYGLYSIIMTLKQPEGYEATLAGDSARLLTLEGFINHINTAFSTAFGQELLLLPILIFIALFIHWYHTPDTINPKYLMFDKVKVSLLVVLLPCLSTIYISSAHIRDTDRVLYPLSVGFVIVCVLIAIKNRNANINNQKSNHAPFIIVLILLTSSIITASHVKKYATIQSDVLNQTISAIDNNHSTSSIIIRDMTGTLGDVYTLLPPIMTDALAINGKKIDATICTPISVDRLHPIAQRYPIPSTERCEEMANKPNGTLILTAQFINNSLTIK
;
A
#
# COMPACT_ATOMS: atom_id res chain seq x y z
N MET A 1 46.48 -48.13 39.19
CA MET A 1 45.84 -47.07 39.99
C MET A 1 45.09 -46.17 39.02
N ILE A 2 43.87 -46.53 38.69
CA ILE A 2 43.04 -45.90 37.68
C ILE A 2 42.09 -44.99 38.47
N VAL A 3 42.28 -43.67 38.33
CA VAL A 3 41.44 -42.67 38.97
C VAL A 3 40.18 -42.49 38.17
N ASN A 4 39.09 -42.88 38.76
CA ASN A 4 37.72 -42.76 38.21
C ASN A 4 37.23 -41.31 38.41
N ILE A 5 37.36 -40.46 37.40
CA ILE A 5 36.79 -39.13 37.42
C ILE A 5 35.34 -39.23 37.01
N HIS A 6 34.48 -39.33 38.01
CA HIS A 6 33.02 -39.23 37.84
C HIS A 6 32.65 -37.81 37.40
N ASN A 7 32.21 -37.71 36.16
CA ASN A 7 31.55 -36.54 35.59
C ASN A 7 30.35 -36.14 36.45
N LYS A 8 30.55 -35.20 37.35
CA LYS A 8 29.47 -34.35 37.85
C LYS A 8 29.17 -33.28 36.83
N ILE A 9 28.44 -33.66 35.77
CA ILE A 9 27.75 -32.72 34.95
C ILE A 9 26.73 -32.03 35.90
N LEU A 10 27.00 -30.80 36.21
CA LEU A 10 26.04 -29.88 36.80
C LEU A 10 24.91 -29.72 35.79
N ILE A 11 23.91 -30.59 35.88
CA ILE A 11 22.60 -30.34 35.33
C ILE A 11 22.08 -29.15 36.12
N PHE A 12 22.34 -27.95 35.61
CA PHE A 12 21.49 -26.81 35.94
C PHE A 12 20.08 -27.29 35.58
N LYS A 13 19.33 -27.74 36.58
CA LYS A 13 17.90 -27.77 36.56
C LYS A 13 17.48 -26.35 36.20
N TYR A 14 17.34 -26.09 34.91
CA TYR A 14 16.47 -25.06 34.46
C TYR A 14 15.14 -25.39 35.15
N LYS A 15 14.90 -24.72 36.27
CA LYS A 15 13.58 -24.55 36.78
C LYS A 15 12.84 -24.00 35.57
N GLU A 16 12.11 -24.88 34.89
CA GLU A 16 11.11 -24.44 33.94
C GLU A 16 10.39 -23.33 34.71
N LEU A 17 10.70 -22.09 34.41
CA LEU A 17 9.76 -21.03 34.59
C LEU A 17 8.54 -21.56 33.81
N SER A 18 7.67 -22.24 34.52
CA SER A 18 6.34 -22.54 34.07
C SER A 18 5.70 -21.16 33.90
N LEU A 19 6.00 -20.54 32.77
CA LEU A 19 5.09 -19.58 32.17
C LEU A 19 3.79 -20.35 32.15
N GLN A 20 2.96 -20.11 33.18
CA GLN A 20 1.64 -20.70 33.26
C GLN A 20 1.06 -20.60 31.87
N PRO A 21 0.54 -21.69 31.29
CA PRO A 21 0.04 -21.65 29.94
C PRO A 21 -0.95 -20.49 29.90
N PHE A 22 -0.56 -19.41 29.19
CA PHE A 22 -1.44 -18.24 29.02
C PHE A 22 -2.78 -18.80 28.59
N THR A 23 -3.73 -18.78 29.54
CA THR A 23 -5.07 -19.31 29.38
C THR A 23 -5.63 -18.89 28.05
N LYS A 24 -6.37 -19.75 27.35
CA LYS A 24 -7.07 -19.45 26.08
C LYS A 24 -7.53 -18.01 26.11
N VAL A 25 -6.97 -17.14 25.24
CA VAL A 25 -7.34 -15.73 25.19
C VAL A 25 -8.85 -15.64 25.13
N ASN A 26 -9.45 -15.12 26.18
CA ASN A 26 -10.90 -15.02 26.29
C ASN A 26 -11.41 -14.12 25.16
N LYS A 27 -12.61 -14.39 24.66
CA LYS A 27 -13.25 -13.56 23.61
C LYS A 27 -13.23 -12.06 23.96
N ARG A 28 -13.41 -11.71 25.24
CA ARG A 28 -13.34 -10.31 25.74
C ARG A 28 -11.92 -9.72 25.59
N GLN A 29 -10.91 -10.49 25.93
CA GLN A 29 -9.51 -10.05 25.78
C GLN A 29 -9.14 -9.86 24.32
N LEU A 30 -9.57 -10.74 23.41
CA LEU A 30 -9.35 -10.58 21.98
C LEU A 30 -10.02 -9.31 21.44
N ILE A 31 -11.27 -9.03 21.84
CA ILE A 31 -11.95 -7.80 21.46
C ILE A 31 -11.20 -6.57 21.98
N ALA A 32 -10.71 -6.60 23.22
CA ALA A 32 -9.92 -5.52 23.78
C ALA A 32 -8.62 -5.30 22.98
N CYS A 33 -7.92 -6.37 22.58
CA CYS A 33 -6.74 -6.28 21.72
C CYS A 33 -7.08 -5.72 20.33
N GLU A 34 -8.19 -6.14 19.72
CA GLU A 34 -8.66 -5.59 18.44
C GLU A 34 -8.92 -4.07 18.56
N ILE A 35 -9.64 -3.64 19.61
CA ILE A 35 -9.92 -2.20 19.85
C ILE A 35 -8.63 -1.42 20.09
N ALA A 36 -7.74 -1.94 20.95
CA ALA A 36 -6.45 -1.28 21.21
C ALA A 36 -5.62 -1.12 19.93
N THR A 37 -5.58 -2.15 19.08
CA THR A 37 -4.90 -2.09 17.78
C THR A 37 -5.46 -0.98 16.89
N VAL A 38 -6.79 -0.88 16.79
CA VAL A 38 -7.47 0.16 16.01
C VAL A 38 -7.14 1.56 16.56
N ILE A 39 -7.21 1.73 17.88
CA ILE A 39 -6.89 3.03 18.52
C ILE A 39 -5.44 3.42 18.27
N ILE A 40 -4.50 2.49 18.40
CA ILE A 40 -3.08 2.76 18.15
C ILE A 40 -2.87 3.17 16.69
N LEU A 41 -3.41 2.40 15.73
CA LEU A 41 -3.24 2.70 14.31
C LEU A 41 -3.85 4.05 13.92
N LEU A 42 -5.05 4.37 14.40
CA LEU A 42 -5.67 5.68 14.17
C LEU A 42 -4.84 6.79 14.82
N GLY A 43 -4.39 6.60 16.06
CA GLY A 43 -3.53 7.56 16.75
C GLY A 43 -2.25 7.86 15.96
N LEU A 44 -1.61 6.83 15.39
CA LEU A 44 -0.43 6.99 14.54
C LEU A 44 -0.73 7.79 13.27
N ILE A 45 -1.89 7.56 12.63
CA ILE A 45 -2.31 8.32 11.44
C ILE A 45 -2.52 9.79 11.78
N PHE A 46 -3.31 10.09 12.82
CA PHE A 46 -3.53 11.47 13.25
C PHE A 46 -2.26 12.20 13.67
N TRP A 47 -1.28 11.45 14.17
CA TRP A 47 0.01 11.98 14.56
C TRP A 47 0.95 12.26 13.36
N SER A 48 0.90 11.46 12.29
CA SER A 48 1.91 11.46 11.22
C SER A 48 1.43 11.99 9.88
N VAL A 49 0.17 11.70 9.51
CA VAL A 49 -0.34 11.98 8.17
C VAL A 49 -0.80 13.43 8.05
N LYS A 50 -0.30 14.11 7.03
CA LYS A 50 -0.73 15.43 6.56
C LYS A 50 -0.70 15.45 5.03
N PRO A 51 -1.35 16.42 4.38
CA PRO A 51 -1.16 16.61 2.94
C PRO A 51 0.30 16.83 2.62
N LEU A 52 0.79 16.17 1.60
CA LEU A 52 2.17 16.33 1.16
C LEU A 52 2.15 16.70 -0.34
N LEU A 53 2.24 16.23 -1.30
CA LEU A 53 2.42 16.56 -2.70
C LEU A 53 1.12 16.95 -3.42
N GLU A 54 0.69 16.02 -4.25
CA GLU A 54 -0.44 16.13 -5.16
C GLU A 54 -1.75 16.38 -4.42
N GLU A 55 -1.81 16.02 -3.14
CA GLU A 55 -3.01 16.26 -2.31
C GLU A 55 -3.39 17.74 -2.21
N TRP A 56 -2.39 18.63 -2.23
CA TRP A 56 -2.69 20.07 -2.23
C TRP A 56 -3.38 20.51 -3.51
N GLY A 57 -2.85 20.09 -4.68
CA GLY A 57 -3.46 20.39 -5.97
C GLY A 57 -4.85 19.79 -6.13
N VAL A 58 -4.99 18.53 -5.73
CA VAL A 58 -6.28 17.85 -5.80
C VAL A 58 -7.29 18.50 -4.85
N LEU A 59 -6.90 18.84 -3.62
CA LEU A 59 -7.77 19.49 -2.65
C LEU A 59 -8.20 20.89 -3.15
N ASN A 60 -7.27 21.66 -3.72
CA ASN A 60 -7.58 22.95 -4.33
C ASN A 60 -8.54 22.81 -5.53
N GLY A 61 -8.35 21.79 -6.37
CA GLY A 61 -9.26 21.45 -7.45
C GLY A 61 -10.68 21.17 -6.98
N PHE A 62 -10.84 20.36 -5.92
CA PHE A 62 -12.15 20.11 -5.31
C PHE A 62 -12.73 21.37 -4.65
N ASN A 63 -11.94 22.21 -4.00
CA ASN A 63 -12.41 23.45 -3.40
C ASN A 63 -12.92 24.44 -4.46
N SER A 64 -12.32 24.44 -5.64
CA SER A 64 -12.72 25.36 -6.73
C SER A 64 -13.89 24.84 -7.57
N ARG A 65 -14.02 23.51 -7.76
CA ARG A 65 -14.98 22.90 -8.70
C ARG A 65 -16.00 21.96 -8.03
N GLY A 66 -15.84 21.69 -6.74
CA GLY A 66 -16.68 20.75 -6.01
C GLY A 66 -16.55 19.32 -6.57
N ILE A 67 -17.62 18.54 -6.42
CA ILE A 67 -17.65 17.12 -6.84
C ILE A 67 -17.45 16.93 -8.35
N ALA A 68 -17.73 17.95 -9.16
CA ALA A 68 -17.52 17.89 -10.60
C ALA A 68 -16.05 17.68 -10.99
N PHE A 69 -15.12 18.03 -10.08
CA PHE A 69 -13.69 17.80 -10.28
C PHE A 69 -13.33 16.31 -10.51
N ILE A 70 -14.15 15.36 -10.03
CA ILE A 70 -13.95 13.91 -10.32
C ILE A 70 -13.89 13.64 -11.82
N PHE A 71 -14.61 14.41 -12.61
CA PHE A 71 -14.71 14.23 -14.07
C PHE A 71 -13.78 15.15 -14.86
N ASP A 72 -12.82 15.80 -14.18
CA ASP A 72 -11.84 16.66 -14.84
C ASP A 72 -10.87 15.83 -15.68
N ASN A 73 -11.00 15.97 -17.00
CA ASN A 73 -10.19 15.26 -17.98
C ASN A 73 -8.68 15.62 -17.92
N GLY A 74 -8.33 16.77 -17.32
CA GLY A 74 -6.94 17.18 -17.13
C GLY A 74 -6.18 16.34 -16.11
N LEU A 75 -6.90 15.76 -15.13
CA LEU A 75 -6.33 14.93 -14.07
C LEU A 75 -6.85 13.48 -14.10
N SER A 76 -8.02 13.21 -14.72
CA SER A 76 -8.52 11.86 -14.90
C SER A 76 -7.80 11.19 -16.05
N ILE A 77 -7.06 10.16 -15.75
CA ILE A 77 -6.49 9.27 -16.75
C ILE A 77 -7.65 8.53 -17.41
N ALA A 78 -7.77 8.57 -18.74
CA ALA A 78 -8.94 8.06 -19.48
C ALA A 78 -9.31 6.61 -19.12
N MET A 79 -8.33 5.76 -18.81
CA MET A 79 -8.56 4.38 -18.39
C MET A 79 -8.95 4.23 -16.93
N ARG A 80 -8.85 5.29 -16.12
CA ARG A 80 -9.12 5.29 -14.69
C ARG A 80 -10.12 6.39 -14.29
N PRO A 81 -11.35 6.37 -14.84
CA PRO A 81 -12.33 7.44 -14.63
C PRO A 81 -12.74 7.60 -13.16
N LEU A 82 -12.52 6.59 -12.30
CA LEU A 82 -12.81 6.66 -10.87
C LEU A 82 -11.57 6.98 -10.01
N HIS A 83 -10.45 7.38 -10.63
CA HIS A 83 -9.20 7.66 -9.90
C HIS A 83 -9.38 8.75 -8.84
N LEU A 84 -10.07 9.83 -9.16
CA LEU A 84 -10.29 10.96 -8.27
C LEU A 84 -11.34 10.72 -7.18
N THR A 85 -12.11 9.62 -7.23
CA THR A 85 -13.12 9.31 -6.18
C THR A 85 -12.53 9.13 -4.79
N ALA A 86 -11.32 8.57 -4.69
CA ALA A 86 -10.64 8.42 -3.41
C ALA A 86 -10.21 9.77 -2.82
N TYR A 87 -9.87 10.72 -3.67
CA TYR A 87 -9.55 12.09 -3.27
C TYR A 87 -10.81 12.89 -2.93
N ALA A 88 -11.94 12.61 -3.60
CA ALA A 88 -13.22 13.18 -3.20
C ALA A 88 -13.57 12.82 -1.74
N LEU A 89 -13.19 11.62 -1.30
CA LEU A 89 -13.33 11.22 0.10
C LEU A 89 -12.49 12.13 1.03
N GLN A 90 -11.26 12.50 0.64
CA GLN A 90 -10.43 13.44 1.40
C GLN A 90 -11.14 14.79 1.51
N TRP A 91 -11.64 15.32 0.40
CA TRP A 91 -12.34 16.58 0.36
C TRP A 91 -13.62 16.57 1.21
N LEU A 92 -14.45 15.54 1.09
CA LEU A 92 -15.70 15.40 1.85
C LEU A 92 -15.46 15.30 3.36
N LEU A 93 -14.50 14.46 3.80
CA LEU A 93 -14.23 14.28 5.23
C LEU A 93 -13.60 15.51 5.89
N GLY A 94 -12.92 16.33 5.11
CA GLY A 94 -12.32 17.59 5.58
C GLY A 94 -13.17 18.83 5.32
N ASN A 95 -14.28 18.71 4.61
CA ASN A 95 -15.01 19.86 4.08
C ASN A 95 -14.09 20.87 3.38
N GLY A 96 -13.19 20.33 2.52
CA GLY A 96 -12.17 21.13 1.84
C GLY A 96 -10.93 21.48 2.67
N HIS A 97 -10.90 21.13 3.94
CA HIS A 97 -9.76 21.41 4.82
C HIS A 97 -8.70 20.30 4.73
N PRO A 98 -7.39 20.62 4.85
CA PRO A 98 -6.27 19.66 4.80
C PRO A 98 -6.39 18.44 5.74
N PHE A 99 -7.10 18.59 6.87
CA PHE A 99 -7.41 17.48 7.79
C PHE A 99 -8.13 16.31 7.12
N GLY A 100 -8.86 16.55 6.04
CA GLY A 100 -9.57 15.52 5.30
C GLY A 100 -8.65 14.44 4.73
N VAL A 101 -7.41 14.78 4.40
CA VAL A 101 -6.40 13.82 3.95
C VAL A 101 -6.11 12.82 5.06
N THR A 102 -5.82 13.29 6.27
CA THR A 102 -5.59 12.45 7.45
C THR A 102 -6.80 11.55 7.75
N ALA A 103 -8.00 12.14 7.73
CA ALA A 103 -9.24 11.41 7.98
C ALA A 103 -9.50 10.33 6.94
N ALA A 104 -9.26 10.60 5.65
CA ALA A 104 -9.46 9.62 4.58
C ALA A 104 -8.48 8.44 4.67
N VAL A 105 -7.20 8.69 4.94
CA VAL A 105 -6.20 7.63 5.17
C VAL A 105 -6.64 6.75 6.34
N GLY A 106 -7.11 7.36 7.45
CA GLY A 106 -7.62 6.63 8.61
C GLY A 106 -8.84 5.76 8.29
N VAL A 107 -9.83 6.33 7.60
CA VAL A 107 -11.04 5.61 7.18
C VAL A 107 -10.69 4.45 6.25
N ILE A 108 -9.85 4.67 5.25
CA ILE A 108 -9.45 3.62 4.28
C ILE A 108 -8.67 2.51 5.00
N MET A 109 -7.78 2.84 5.94
CA MET A 109 -7.08 1.84 6.76
C MET A 109 -8.07 1.00 7.58
N MET A 110 -9.07 1.62 8.20
CA MET A 110 -10.11 0.91 8.95
C MET A 110 -10.97 0.05 8.04
N LEU A 111 -11.31 0.53 6.86
CA LEU A 111 -12.05 -0.26 5.87
C LEU A 111 -11.26 -1.51 5.46
N ARG A 112 -9.95 -1.43 5.22
CA ARG A 112 -9.12 -2.61 4.96
C ARG A 112 -9.18 -3.61 6.11
N TYR A 113 -9.04 -3.13 7.36
CA TYR A 113 -9.16 -3.96 8.55
C TYR A 113 -10.50 -4.71 8.61
N ILE A 114 -11.60 -3.97 8.50
CA ILE A 114 -12.96 -4.50 8.60
C ILE A 114 -13.27 -5.47 7.48
N VAL A 115 -12.89 -5.12 6.24
CA VAL A 115 -13.18 -5.91 5.05
C VAL A 115 -12.42 -7.24 5.07
N VAL A 116 -11.13 -7.25 5.45
CA VAL A 116 -10.40 -8.53 5.57
C VAL A 116 -10.95 -9.37 6.71
N ARG A 117 -11.24 -8.74 7.86
CA ARG A 117 -11.89 -9.44 8.97
C ARG A 117 -13.20 -10.10 8.55
N TRP A 118 -14.05 -9.41 7.78
CA TRP A 118 -15.28 -9.94 7.21
C TRP A 118 -15.01 -11.03 6.16
N ALA A 119 -14.04 -10.81 5.27
CA ALA A 119 -13.71 -11.72 4.18
C ALA A 119 -13.34 -13.11 4.71
N VAL A 120 -12.45 -13.17 5.71
CA VAL A 120 -11.92 -14.44 6.24
C VAL A 120 -12.79 -15.09 7.32
N THR A 121 -13.82 -14.39 7.83
CA THR A 121 -14.70 -14.88 8.93
C THR A 121 -15.29 -16.27 8.70
N PRO A 122 -15.69 -16.70 7.49
CA PRO A 122 -16.22 -18.03 7.26
C PRO A 122 -15.20 -19.15 7.50
N LEU A 123 -13.90 -18.82 7.34
CA LEU A 123 -12.83 -19.81 7.36
C LEU A 123 -11.93 -19.70 8.59
N ILE A 124 -11.69 -18.50 9.11
CA ILE A 124 -10.67 -18.22 10.13
C ILE A 124 -11.31 -17.48 11.31
N LYS A 125 -10.96 -17.88 12.53
CA LYS A 125 -11.48 -17.33 13.78
C LYS A 125 -10.33 -16.90 14.71
N GLY A 126 -10.68 -16.19 15.77
CA GLY A 126 -9.77 -15.87 16.88
C GLY A 126 -8.59 -14.96 16.50
N GLN A 127 -7.45 -15.21 17.11
CA GLN A 127 -6.24 -14.39 17.00
C GLN A 127 -5.70 -14.32 15.56
N THR A 128 -5.79 -15.40 14.80
CA THR A 128 -5.33 -15.42 13.39
C THR A 128 -6.14 -14.45 12.53
N ARG A 129 -7.46 -14.36 12.77
CA ARG A 129 -8.31 -13.37 12.05
C ARG A 129 -7.92 -11.94 12.40
N TRP A 130 -7.64 -11.65 13.66
CA TRP A 130 -7.14 -10.36 14.12
C TRP A 130 -5.80 -10.02 13.47
N LEU A 131 -4.84 -10.96 13.46
CA LEU A 131 -3.55 -10.79 12.77
C LEU A 131 -3.73 -10.42 11.30
N LEU A 132 -4.54 -11.18 10.54
CA LEU A 132 -4.76 -10.93 9.11
C LEU A 132 -5.43 -9.58 8.85
N ALA A 133 -6.37 -9.18 9.69
CA ALA A 133 -6.99 -7.86 9.60
C ALA A 133 -5.99 -6.74 9.89
N THR A 134 -5.12 -6.89 10.89
CA THR A 134 -4.06 -5.93 11.19
C THR A 134 -3.06 -5.83 10.04
N LEU A 135 -2.65 -6.97 9.48
CA LEU A 135 -1.73 -7.01 8.34
C LEU A 135 -2.29 -6.26 7.12
N ALA A 136 -3.58 -6.44 6.83
CA ALA A 136 -4.26 -5.75 5.75
C ALA A 136 -4.44 -4.25 6.03
N ALA A 137 -4.63 -3.86 7.29
CA ALA A 137 -4.72 -2.46 7.67
C ALA A 137 -3.41 -1.72 7.37
N VAL A 138 -2.29 -2.28 7.79
CA VAL A 138 -0.99 -1.59 7.72
C VAL A 138 -0.30 -1.71 6.35
N LEU A 139 -0.60 -2.74 5.55
CA LEU A 139 0.08 -3.06 4.30
C LEU A 139 1.61 -2.98 4.46
N ILE A 140 2.11 -3.81 5.36
CA ILE A 140 3.51 -3.79 5.77
C ILE A 140 4.48 -3.82 4.58
N GLY A 141 5.57 -3.08 4.69
CA GLY A 141 6.59 -2.94 3.65
C GLY A 141 6.27 -1.84 2.62
N TRP A 142 5.12 -1.17 2.72
CA TRP A 142 4.77 -0.08 1.82
C TRP A 142 4.37 1.18 2.60
N SER A 143 5.27 2.15 2.66
CA SER A 143 5.04 3.44 3.32
C SER A 143 3.95 4.27 2.66
N GLY A 144 3.73 4.08 1.35
CA GLY A 144 2.67 4.73 0.60
C GLY A 144 1.26 4.48 1.16
N ALA A 145 1.05 3.40 1.93
CA ALA A 145 -0.21 3.14 2.63
C ALA A 145 -0.58 4.22 3.66
N TRP A 146 0.39 5.03 4.06
CA TRP A 146 0.29 6.12 5.04
C TRP A 146 0.29 7.51 4.41
N LEU A 147 0.27 7.60 3.08
CA LEU A 147 0.30 8.85 2.33
C LEU A 147 -1.03 9.09 1.62
N GLY A 148 -1.53 10.32 1.71
CA GLY A 148 -2.79 10.71 1.07
C GLY A 148 -2.78 10.57 -0.45
N ARG A 149 -1.60 10.79 -1.10
CA ARG A 149 -1.43 10.61 -2.55
C ARG A 149 -1.74 9.20 -3.06
N PHE A 150 -1.65 8.20 -2.21
CA PHE A 150 -1.94 6.82 -2.57
C PHE A 150 -3.34 6.34 -2.14
N THR A 151 -4.23 7.26 -1.76
CA THR A 151 -5.61 6.88 -1.42
C THR A 151 -6.34 6.14 -2.55
N PRO A 152 -6.14 6.41 -3.85
CA PRO A 152 -6.73 5.59 -4.92
C PRO A 152 -6.24 4.13 -4.87
N ALA A 153 -4.94 3.93 -4.67
CA ALA A 153 -4.35 2.59 -4.55
C ALA A 153 -4.84 1.87 -3.29
N THR A 154 -4.82 2.55 -2.14
CA THR A 154 -5.22 1.96 -0.86
C THR A 154 -6.73 1.68 -0.78
N LEU A 155 -7.57 2.49 -1.43
CA LEU A 155 -8.99 2.22 -1.58
C LEU A 155 -9.24 1.04 -2.53
N SER A 156 -8.47 0.93 -3.62
CA SER A 156 -8.52 -0.26 -4.50
C SER A 156 -8.15 -1.54 -3.75
N ALA A 157 -7.23 -1.49 -2.78
CA ALA A 157 -6.95 -2.62 -1.90
C ALA A 157 -8.14 -3.01 -1.02
N VAL A 158 -8.96 -2.07 -0.54
CA VAL A 158 -10.22 -2.37 0.18
C VAL A 158 -11.13 -3.22 -0.71
N PHE A 159 -11.35 -2.79 -1.95
CA PHE A 159 -12.19 -3.53 -2.89
C PHE A 159 -11.58 -4.88 -3.29
N PHE A 160 -10.27 -4.98 -3.40
CA PHE A 160 -9.58 -6.24 -3.64
C PHE A 160 -9.81 -7.26 -2.52
N PHE A 161 -9.74 -6.83 -1.27
CA PHE A 161 -10.09 -7.67 -0.13
C PHE A 161 -11.60 -7.97 -0.06
N ALA A 162 -12.45 -7.10 -0.58
CA ALA A 162 -13.87 -7.40 -0.75
C ALA A 162 -14.08 -8.50 -1.80
N VAL A 163 -13.38 -8.46 -2.94
CA VAL A 163 -13.37 -9.56 -3.93
C VAL A 163 -12.94 -10.88 -3.29
N LEU A 164 -11.88 -10.88 -2.46
CA LEU A 164 -11.48 -12.06 -1.68
C LEU A 164 -12.65 -12.61 -0.83
N GLY A 165 -13.36 -11.73 -0.14
CA GLY A 165 -14.50 -12.11 0.71
C GLY A 165 -15.67 -12.68 -0.09
N PHE A 166 -15.98 -12.11 -1.24
CA PHE A 166 -17.00 -12.61 -2.15
C PHE A 166 -16.58 -13.95 -2.78
N ALA A 167 -15.32 -14.07 -3.20
CA ALA A 167 -14.77 -15.30 -3.78
C ALA A 167 -14.81 -16.47 -2.78
N ILE A 168 -14.46 -16.24 -1.50
CA ILE A 168 -14.60 -17.25 -0.45
C ILE A 168 -16.05 -17.72 -0.33
N ARG A 169 -17.03 -16.83 -0.38
CA ARG A 169 -18.45 -17.20 -0.27
C ARG A 169 -18.97 -17.91 -1.52
N LEU A 170 -18.58 -17.44 -2.71
CA LEU A 170 -18.91 -18.08 -3.98
C LEU A 170 -18.30 -19.48 -4.11
N SER A 171 -17.15 -19.73 -3.49
CA SER A 171 -16.55 -21.07 -3.46
C SER A 171 -17.43 -22.11 -2.77
N HIS A 172 -18.27 -21.68 -1.83
CA HIS A 172 -19.20 -22.57 -1.12
C HIS A 172 -20.55 -22.69 -1.83
N LYS A 173 -21.15 -21.57 -2.23
CA LYS A 173 -22.47 -21.53 -2.84
C LYS A 173 -22.60 -20.36 -3.80
N TRP A 174 -23.22 -20.60 -4.95
CA TRP A 174 -23.59 -19.52 -5.85
C TRP A 174 -24.61 -18.58 -5.21
N SER A 175 -24.41 -17.29 -5.36
CA SER A 175 -25.38 -16.27 -4.99
C SER A 175 -25.20 -15.07 -5.91
N TYR A 176 -26.30 -14.58 -6.48
CA TYR A 176 -26.29 -13.39 -7.33
C TYR A 176 -25.76 -12.15 -6.58
N ALA A 177 -26.10 -12.00 -5.30
CA ALA A 177 -25.60 -10.89 -4.48
C ALA A 177 -24.08 -10.92 -4.33
N TRP A 178 -23.48 -12.10 -4.11
CA TRP A 178 -22.02 -12.23 -4.00
C TRP A 178 -21.34 -12.05 -5.36
N ALA A 179 -21.94 -12.55 -6.45
CA ALA A 179 -21.42 -12.35 -7.80
C ALA A 179 -21.47 -10.86 -8.19
N PHE A 180 -22.57 -10.17 -7.91
CA PHE A 180 -22.71 -8.74 -8.16
C PHE A 180 -21.73 -7.90 -7.33
N GLY A 181 -21.58 -8.20 -6.03
CA GLY A 181 -20.58 -7.56 -5.19
C GLY A 181 -19.15 -7.77 -5.71
N CYS A 182 -18.86 -8.97 -6.24
CA CYS A 182 -17.58 -9.28 -6.87
C CYS A 182 -17.36 -8.44 -8.14
N ILE A 183 -18.38 -8.31 -9.02
CA ILE A 183 -18.32 -7.48 -10.23
C ILE A 183 -18.07 -6.01 -9.86
N ILE A 184 -18.87 -5.43 -8.96
CA ILE A 184 -18.71 -4.04 -8.55
C ILE A 184 -17.31 -3.79 -8.00
N SER A 185 -16.84 -4.66 -7.08
CA SER A 185 -15.53 -4.49 -6.46
C SER A 185 -14.40 -4.63 -7.49
N THR A 186 -14.48 -5.58 -8.41
CA THR A 186 -13.52 -5.75 -9.50
C THR A 186 -13.53 -4.53 -10.44
N SER A 187 -14.72 -4.03 -10.81
CA SER A 187 -14.85 -2.82 -11.64
C SER A 187 -14.22 -1.61 -10.96
N PHE A 188 -14.44 -1.43 -9.65
CA PHE A 188 -13.86 -0.31 -8.92
C PHE A 188 -12.31 -0.37 -8.93
N ILE A 189 -11.72 -1.55 -8.72
CA ILE A 189 -10.26 -1.74 -8.79
C ILE A 189 -9.74 -1.29 -10.16
N LEU A 190 -10.35 -1.78 -11.24
CA LEU A 190 -9.90 -1.54 -12.60
C LEU A 190 -10.08 -0.08 -13.03
N LEU A 191 -11.19 0.55 -12.66
CA LEU A 191 -11.52 1.92 -13.03
C LEU A 191 -10.88 2.99 -12.13
N SER A 192 -10.33 2.61 -10.97
CA SER A 192 -9.69 3.56 -10.05
C SER A 192 -8.16 3.42 -10.00
N TYR A 193 -7.64 2.20 -9.80
CA TYR A 193 -6.20 1.96 -9.74
C TYR A 193 -5.87 0.50 -10.08
N GLN A 194 -5.41 0.27 -11.29
CA GLN A 194 -5.28 -1.06 -11.93
C GLN A 194 -4.12 -1.92 -11.41
N GLY A 195 -3.28 -1.41 -10.52
CA GLY A 195 -2.07 -2.12 -10.05
C GLY A 195 -2.33 -3.53 -9.49
N LEU A 196 -3.58 -3.87 -9.15
CA LEU A 196 -3.99 -5.19 -8.67
C LEU A 196 -4.68 -6.07 -9.73
N ALA A 197 -4.79 -5.60 -10.97
CA ALA A 197 -5.56 -6.30 -12.02
C ALA A 197 -5.11 -7.76 -12.20
N PHE A 198 -3.81 -8.00 -12.31
CA PHE A 198 -3.26 -9.35 -12.47
C PHE A 198 -3.37 -10.20 -11.21
N CYS A 199 -3.38 -9.58 -10.02
CA CYS A 199 -3.59 -10.30 -8.77
C CYS A 199 -5.00 -10.90 -8.66
N LEU A 200 -5.99 -10.34 -9.38
CA LEU A 200 -7.35 -10.87 -9.45
C LEU A 200 -7.39 -12.28 -10.07
N LEU A 201 -6.42 -12.62 -10.95
CA LEU A 201 -6.33 -13.94 -11.58
C LEU A 201 -6.04 -15.07 -10.58
N VAL A 202 -5.58 -14.74 -9.38
CA VAL A 202 -5.36 -15.73 -8.30
C VAL A 202 -6.65 -16.10 -7.58
N MET A 203 -7.66 -15.23 -7.59
CA MET A 203 -8.92 -15.45 -6.87
C MET A 203 -9.67 -16.74 -7.29
N PRO A 204 -9.74 -17.12 -8.58
CA PRO A 204 -10.31 -18.39 -8.99
C PRO A 204 -9.62 -19.63 -8.41
N LEU A 205 -8.37 -19.52 -7.98
CA LEU A 205 -7.62 -20.63 -7.39
C LEU A 205 -7.92 -20.85 -5.90
N LEU A 206 -8.61 -19.91 -5.23
CA LEU A 206 -8.97 -20.02 -3.81
C LEU A 206 -9.66 -21.35 -3.44
N PRO A 207 -10.58 -21.93 -4.24
CA PRO A 207 -11.20 -23.22 -3.91
C PRO A 207 -10.20 -24.36 -3.69
N LEU A 208 -9.03 -24.29 -4.33
CA LEU A 208 -7.97 -25.30 -4.15
C LEU A 208 -7.39 -25.28 -2.73
N PHE A 209 -7.57 -24.19 -1.98
CA PHE A 209 -7.09 -23.99 -0.61
C PHE A 209 -8.20 -24.02 0.42
N CYS A 210 -9.41 -23.57 0.05
CA CYS A 210 -10.55 -23.44 0.96
C CYS A 210 -11.28 -24.76 1.24
N THR A 211 -11.04 -25.77 0.43
CA THR A 211 -11.74 -27.05 0.51
C THR A 211 -10.88 -28.09 1.24
N ASP A 212 -11.48 -28.78 2.19
CA ASP A 212 -10.89 -30.03 2.70
C ASP A 212 -10.78 -30.97 1.52
N SER A 213 -9.58 -31.11 0.98
CA SER A 213 -9.26 -31.87 -0.23
C SER A 213 -9.72 -33.35 -0.17
N VAL A 214 -10.07 -33.82 1.02
CA VAL A 214 -10.57 -35.19 1.29
C VAL A 214 -12.09 -35.33 1.05
N LYS A 215 -12.87 -34.26 1.03
CA LYS A 215 -14.34 -34.30 1.01
C LYS A 215 -15.03 -33.80 -0.24
N LYS A 216 -14.38 -33.01 -1.07
CA LYS A 216 -15.00 -32.49 -2.31
C LYS A 216 -14.52 -33.24 -3.55
N SER A 217 -15.46 -33.58 -4.41
CA SER A 217 -15.14 -34.14 -5.71
C SER A 217 -14.39 -33.14 -6.59
N LYS A 218 -13.59 -33.62 -7.57
CA LYS A 218 -12.91 -32.76 -8.55
C LYS A 218 -13.91 -31.85 -9.30
N ILE A 219 -15.11 -32.36 -9.55
CA ILE A 219 -16.21 -31.65 -10.24
C ILE A 219 -16.70 -30.48 -9.39
N GLU A 220 -16.91 -30.67 -8.08
CA GLU A 220 -17.33 -29.59 -7.17
C GLU A 220 -16.27 -28.49 -7.05
N THR A 221 -15.00 -28.86 -7.05
CA THR A 221 -13.89 -27.92 -7.06
C THR A 221 -13.88 -27.09 -8.36
N LEU A 222 -14.06 -27.75 -9.51
CA LEU A 222 -14.18 -27.08 -10.81
C LEU A 222 -15.37 -26.11 -10.85
N HIS A 223 -16.54 -26.54 -10.38
CA HIS A 223 -17.70 -25.65 -10.29
C HIS A 223 -17.43 -24.44 -9.38
N SER A 224 -16.69 -24.62 -8.29
CA SER A 224 -16.30 -23.51 -7.42
C SER A 224 -15.36 -22.53 -8.10
N ILE A 225 -14.41 -23.03 -8.89
CA ILE A 225 -13.52 -22.21 -9.72
C ILE A 225 -14.33 -21.41 -10.73
N ILE A 226 -15.23 -22.05 -11.46
CA ILE A 226 -16.07 -21.39 -12.47
C ILE A 226 -16.94 -20.28 -11.84
N ARG A 227 -17.54 -20.54 -10.66
CA ARG A 227 -18.36 -19.55 -9.94
C ARG A 227 -17.58 -18.27 -9.59
N ILE A 228 -16.30 -18.38 -9.31
CA ILE A 228 -15.44 -17.22 -9.00
C ILE A 228 -14.91 -16.60 -10.30
N SER A 229 -14.50 -17.42 -11.26
CA SER A 229 -13.92 -16.96 -12.53
C SER A 229 -14.94 -16.16 -13.35
N PHE A 230 -16.22 -16.53 -13.31
CA PHE A 230 -17.23 -15.89 -14.14
C PHE A 230 -17.38 -14.38 -13.86
N PRO A 231 -17.66 -13.91 -12.61
CA PRO A 231 -17.82 -12.49 -12.34
C PRO A 231 -16.53 -11.70 -12.56
N ILE A 232 -15.36 -12.26 -12.17
CA ILE A 232 -14.07 -11.60 -12.34
C ILE A 232 -13.68 -11.54 -13.81
N GLY A 233 -13.76 -12.67 -14.53
CA GLY A 233 -13.40 -12.77 -15.94
C GLY A 233 -14.27 -11.89 -16.83
N LEU A 234 -15.59 -11.87 -16.58
CA LEU A 234 -16.50 -10.99 -17.30
C LEU A 234 -16.08 -9.52 -17.14
N THR A 235 -15.78 -9.09 -15.91
CA THR A 235 -15.36 -7.71 -15.65
C THR A 235 -14.02 -7.38 -16.29
N LEU A 236 -13.05 -8.31 -16.23
CA LEU A 236 -11.74 -8.13 -16.88
C LEU A 236 -11.86 -8.02 -18.40
N ILE A 237 -12.73 -8.81 -19.04
CA ILE A 237 -12.99 -8.74 -20.49
C ILE A 237 -13.61 -7.39 -20.85
N ILE A 238 -14.66 -6.97 -20.15
CA ILE A 238 -15.31 -5.68 -20.41
C ILE A 238 -14.33 -4.53 -20.23
N TYR A 239 -13.55 -4.56 -19.17
CA TYR A 239 -12.53 -3.55 -18.92
C TYR A 239 -11.41 -3.58 -19.97
N GLY A 240 -10.96 -4.75 -20.40
CA GLY A 240 -9.97 -4.89 -21.47
C GLY A 240 -10.45 -4.25 -22.77
N LEU A 241 -11.71 -4.50 -23.17
CA LEU A 241 -12.34 -3.86 -24.34
C LEU A 241 -12.41 -2.34 -24.15
N TYR A 242 -12.84 -1.87 -22.99
CA TYR A 242 -12.85 -0.44 -22.66
C TYR A 242 -11.47 0.18 -22.80
N SER A 243 -10.43 -0.45 -22.24
CA SER A 243 -9.05 0.04 -22.29
C SER A 243 -8.52 0.13 -23.72
N ILE A 244 -8.82 -0.86 -24.57
CA ILE A 244 -8.45 -0.83 -26.00
C ILE A 244 -9.11 0.35 -26.69
N ILE A 245 -10.42 0.56 -26.50
CA ILE A 245 -11.15 1.67 -27.12
C ILE A 245 -10.56 3.02 -26.68
N MET A 246 -10.24 3.17 -25.39
CA MET A 246 -9.69 4.43 -24.87
C MET A 246 -8.27 4.67 -25.35
N THR A 247 -7.43 3.65 -25.47
CA THR A 247 -6.08 3.76 -26.06
C THR A 247 -6.16 4.20 -27.50
N LEU A 248 -7.09 3.64 -28.28
CA LEU A 248 -7.27 4.04 -29.70
C LEU A 248 -7.78 5.48 -29.86
N LYS A 249 -8.58 5.98 -28.90
CA LYS A 249 -9.06 7.37 -28.89
C LYS A 249 -8.00 8.40 -28.45
N GLN A 250 -7.04 7.98 -27.66
CA GLN A 250 -6.00 8.85 -27.10
C GLN A 250 -4.61 8.21 -27.27
N PRO A 251 -4.10 8.10 -28.52
CA PRO A 251 -2.84 7.39 -28.79
C PRO A 251 -1.62 8.08 -28.17
N GLU A 252 -1.69 9.37 -27.91
CA GLU A 252 -0.62 10.16 -27.26
C GLU A 252 -0.82 10.27 -25.73
N GLY A 253 -1.85 9.65 -25.19
CA GLY A 253 -2.14 9.67 -23.77
C GLY A 253 -1.06 8.94 -22.95
N TYR A 254 -0.87 9.38 -21.71
CA TYR A 254 0.06 8.78 -20.75
C TYR A 254 -0.06 7.24 -20.69
N GLU A 255 -1.26 6.71 -20.73
CA GLU A 255 -1.50 5.26 -20.63
C GLU A 255 -1.24 4.51 -21.95
N ALA A 256 -1.38 5.16 -23.08
CA ALA A 256 -0.99 4.59 -24.38
C ALA A 256 0.53 4.44 -24.46
N THR A 257 1.29 5.42 -23.95
CA THR A 257 2.75 5.33 -23.81
C THR A 257 3.15 4.16 -22.92
N LEU A 258 2.45 3.97 -21.78
CA LEU A 258 2.68 2.83 -20.89
C LEU A 258 2.34 1.49 -21.55
N ALA A 259 1.30 1.43 -22.39
CA ALA A 259 0.91 0.22 -23.14
C ALA A 259 1.99 -0.14 -24.18
N GLY A 260 2.56 0.85 -24.87
CA GLY A 260 3.66 0.64 -25.82
C GLY A 260 4.90 0.04 -25.15
N ASP A 261 5.24 0.50 -23.95
CA ASP A 261 6.33 -0.07 -23.13
C ASP A 261 6.06 -1.51 -22.73
N SER A 262 4.80 -1.87 -22.53
CA SER A 262 4.40 -3.23 -22.16
C SER A 262 4.67 -4.27 -23.24
N ALA A 263 4.86 -3.85 -24.50
CA ALA A 263 5.21 -4.75 -25.60
C ALA A 263 6.55 -5.49 -25.34
N ARG A 264 7.46 -4.90 -24.57
CA ARG A 264 8.71 -5.53 -24.14
C ARG A 264 8.49 -6.76 -23.26
N LEU A 265 7.35 -6.82 -22.53
CA LEU A 265 6.99 -7.97 -21.68
C LEU A 265 6.56 -9.20 -22.50
N LEU A 266 6.31 -9.04 -23.79
CA LEU A 266 5.97 -10.13 -24.69
C LEU A 266 7.19 -10.98 -25.06
N THR A 267 8.41 -10.48 -24.84
CA THR A 267 9.65 -11.25 -24.99
C THR A 267 10.05 -11.87 -23.66
N LEU A 268 10.54 -13.10 -23.69
CA LEU A 268 10.99 -13.80 -22.46
C LEU A 268 12.08 -13.01 -21.73
N GLU A 269 13.03 -12.48 -22.47
CA GLU A 269 14.13 -11.66 -21.93
C GLU A 269 13.60 -10.38 -21.29
N GLY A 270 12.73 -9.65 -21.97
CA GLY A 270 12.10 -8.44 -21.43
C GLY A 270 11.28 -8.72 -20.18
N PHE A 271 10.56 -9.84 -20.14
CA PHE A 271 9.80 -10.28 -18.97
C PHE A 271 10.73 -10.60 -17.77
N ILE A 272 11.78 -11.39 -17.99
CA ILE A 272 12.75 -11.74 -16.93
C ILE A 272 13.43 -10.48 -16.39
N ASN A 273 13.88 -9.59 -17.26
CA ASN A 273 14.52 -8.34 -16.87
C ASN A 273 13.57 -7.44 -16.08
N HIS A 274 12.29 -7.38 -16.46
CA HIS A 274 11.26 -6.64 -15.74
C HIS A 274 11.06 -7.17 -14.31
N ILE A 275 10.85 -8.48 -14.18
CA ILE A 275 10.69 -9.13 -12.87
C ILE A 275 11.94 -8.94 -12.01
N ASN A 276 13.14 -9.14 -12.57
CA ASN A 276 14.39 -8.98 -11.84
C ASN A 276 14.57 -7.52 -11.33
N THR A 277 14.25 -6.52 -12.16
CA THR A 277 14.30 -5.11 -11.76
C THR A 277 13.26 -4.79 -10.68
N ALA A 278 12.03 -5.33 -10.79
CA ALA A 278 11.02 -5.16 -9.78
C ALA A 278 11.43 -5.76 -8.42
N PHE A 279 11.99 -6.97 -8.45
CA PHE A 279 12.50 -7.61 -7.24
C PHE A 279 13.68 -6.85 -6.65
N SER A 280 14.67 -6.45 -7.44
CA SER A 280 15.82 -5.68 -6.94
C SER A 280 15.38 -4.33 -6.34
N THR A 281 14.40 -3.67 -6.94
CA THR A 281 13.80 -2.43 -6.40
C THR A 281 13.10 -2.70 -5.06
N ALA A 282 12.34 -3.79 -4.96
CA ALA A 282 11.63 -4.17 -3.74
C ALA A 282 12.57 -4.57 -2.60
N PHE A 283 13.57 -5.39 -2.90
CA PHE A 283 14.53 -5.92 -1.92
C PHE A 283 15.58 -4.89 -1.48
N GLY A 284 15.83 -3.86 -2.26
CA GLY A 284 16.70 -2.76 -1.89
C GLY A 284 16.16 -1.85 -0.79
N GLN A 285 14.93 -2.10 -0.31
CA GLN A 285 14.29 -1.32 0.75
C GLN A 285 14.40 -2.04 2.10
N GLU A 286 15.02 -1.41 3.07
CA GLU A 286 15.22 -1.98 4.41
C GLU A 286 13.91 -2.40 5.09
N LEU A 287 12.84 -1.61 4.90
CA LEU A 287 11.52 -1.90 5.46
C LEU A 287 10.86 -3.16 4.86
N LEU A 288 11.31 -3.63 3.72
CA LEU A 288 10.75 -4.82 3.08
C LEU A 288 11.32 -6.12 3.65
N LEU A 289 12.48 -6.08 4.28
CA LEU A 289 13.05 -7.25 4.96
C LEU A 289 12.10 -7.83 6.01
N LEU A 290 11.38 -6.99 6.72
CA LEU A 290 10.47 -7.44 7.78
C LEU A 290 9.27 -8.25 7.26
N PRO A 291 8.52 -7.85 6.22
CA PRO A 291 7.49 -8.67 5.59
C PRO A 291 8.03 -9.99 5.06
N ILE A 292 9.22 -9.98 4.46
CA ILE A 292 9.86 -11.19 3.96
C ILE A 292 10.21 -12.14 5.09
N LEU A 293 10.77 -11.64 6.17
CA LEU A 293 11.08 -12.45 7.35
C LEU A 293 9.82 -13.06 7.98
N ILE A 294 8.75 -12.28 8.10
CA ILE A 294 7.44 -12.78 8.57
C ILE A 294 6.91 -13.84 7.62
N PHE A 295 7.00 -13.60 6.32
CA PHE A 295 6.59 -14.54 5.29
C PHE A 295 7.40 -15.85 5.36
N ILE A 296 8.72 -15.76 5.46
CA ILE A 296 9.61 -16.92 5.62
C ILE A 296 9.26 -17.67 6.91
N ALA A 297 9.05 -16.98 8.02
CA ALA A 297 8.67 -17.59 9.30
C ALA A 297 7.33 -18.32 9.22
N LEU A 298 6.31 -17.71 8.58
CA LEU A 298 5.01 -18.33 8.34
C LEU A 298 5.12 -19.53 7.39
N PHE A 299 5.94 -19.42 6.34
CA PHE A 299 6.21 -20.48 5.39
C PHE A 299 6.92 -21.67 6.05
N ILE A 300 7.97 -21.41 6.85
CA ILE A 300 8.68 -22.43 7.63
C ILE A 300 7.72 -23.10 8.61
N HIS A 301 6.93 -22.33 9.34
CA HIS A 301 5.95 -22.89 10.26
C HIS A 301 4.94 -23.79 9.53
N TRP A 302 4.43 -23.37 8.39
CA TRP A 302 3.54 -24.16 7.55
C TRP A 302 4.24 -25.41 6.99
N TYR A 303 5.49 -25.28 6.54
CA TYR A 303 6.27 -26.39 5.96
C TYR A 303 6.58 -27.47 7.00
N HIS A 304 6.86 -27.09 8.23
CA HIS A 304 7.20 -28.00 9.32
C HIS A 304 6.00 -28.53 10.13
N THR A 305 4.79 -28.02 9.88
CA THR A 305 3.61 -28.54 10.57
C THR A 305 3.31 -29.96 10.05
N PRO A 306 3.39 -31.02 10.88
CA PRO A 306 3.11 -32.37 10.44
C PRO A 306 1.64 -32.47 10.07
N ASP A 307 1.36 -32.75 8.82
CA ASP A 307 0.00 -33.10 8.41
C ASP A 307 -0.30 -34.54 8.79
N THR A 308 -1.36 -34.75 9.50
CA THR A 308 -1.92 -36.08 9.78
C THR A 308 -2.55 -36.74 8.55
N ILE A 309 -2.35 -36.16 7.37
CA ILE A 309 -2.94 -36.52 6.09
C ILE A 309 -1.92 -37.25 5.20
N ASN A 310 -2.43 -38.20 4.41
CA ASN A 310 -1.66 -39.04 3.47
C ASN A 310 -0.51 -38.28 2.75
N PRO A 311 0.75 -38.74 2.84
CA PRO A 311 1.93 -38.02 2.38
C PRO A 311 1.93 -37.65 0.88
N LYS A 312 1.22 -38.39 0.02
CA LYS A 312 1.08 -38.05 -1.41
C LYS A 312 0.28 -36.76 -1.65
N TYR A 313 -0.76 -36.50 -0.88
CA TYR A 313 -1.53 -35.25 -0.99
C TYR A 313 -0.80 -34.05 -0.39
N LEU A 314 0.01 -34.30 0.63
CA LEU A 314 0.84 -33.32 1.31
C LEU A 314 1.82 -32.63 0.37
N MET A 315 2.58 -33.43 -0.41
CA MET A 315 3.57 -32.90 -1.35
C MET A 315 2.92 -32.02 -2.43
N PHE A 316 1.79 -32.47 -2.98
CA PHE A 316 1.08 -31.72 -4.02
C PHE A 316 0.52 -30.38 -3.50
N ASP A 317 0.02 -30.33 -2.26
CA ASP A 317 -0.46 -29.14 -1.63
C ASP A 317 0.66 -28.13 -1.30
N LYS A 318 1.81 -28.62 -0.86
CA LYS A 318 3.02 -27.80 -0.64
C LYS A 318 3.48 -27.13 -1.93
N VAL A 319 3.54 -27.89 -3.03
CA VAL A 319 3.91 -27.37 -4.35
C VAL A 319 2.94 -26.27 -4.81
N LYS A 320 1.63 -26.46 -4.65
CA LYS A 320 0.63 -25.44 -5.01
C LYS A 320 0.83 -24.14 -4.25
N VAL A 321 1.01 -24.18 -2.93
CA VAL A 321 1.22 -22.97 -2.14
C VAL A 321 2.54 -22.32 -2.50
N SER A 322 3.61 -23.09 -2.67
CA SER A 322 4.91 -22.56 -3.10
C SER A 322 4.82 -21.86 -4.46
N LEU A 323 4.09 -22.46 -5.40
CA LEU A 323 3.86 -21.86 -6.72
C LEU A 323 3.12 -20.53 -6.60
N LEU A 324 2.08 -20.44 -5.78
CA LEU A 324 1.33 -19.20 -5.57
C LEU A 324 2.16 -18.13 -4.87
N VAL A 325 3.00 -18.52 -3.91
CA VAL A 325 3.95 -17.64 -3.23
C VAL A 325 4.89 -16.96 -4.21
N VAL A 326 5.32 -17.67 -5.26
CA VAL A 326 6.18 -17.12 -6.31
C VAL A 326 5.37 -16.36 -7.36
N LEU A 327 4.24 -16.90 -7.80
CA LEU A 327 3.41 -16.31 -8.85
C LEU A 327 2.79 -14.97 -8.45
N LEU A 328 2.33 -14.83 -7.22
CA LEU A 328 1.63 -13.63 -6.78
C LEU A 328 2.50 -12.36 -6.83
N PRO A 329 3.72 -12.35 -6.31
CA PRO A 329 4.65 -11.24 -6.51
C PRO A 329 4.95 -10.95 -7.99
N CYS A 330 5.15 -12.00 -8.80
CA CYS A 330 5.38 -11.83 -10.24
C CYS A 330 4.18 -11.17 -10.92
N LEU A 331 2.97 -11.67 -10.69
CA LEU A 331 1.74 -11.10 -11.24
C LEU A 331 1.51 -9.67 -10.77
N SER A 332 1.87 -9.38 -9.52
CA SER A 332 1.75 -8.04 -8.94
C SER A 332 2.55 -6.99 -9.70
N THR A 333 3.69 -7.37 -10.27
CA THR A 333 4.61 -6.45 -10.92
C THR A 333 4.40 -6.32 -12.42
N ILE A 334 3.68 -7.24 -13.07
CA ILE A 334 3.46 -7.25 -14.53
C ILE A 334 2.78 -5.96 -15.02
N TYR A 335 1.85 -5.42 -14.23
CA TYR A 335 1.11 -4.21 -14.62
C TYR A 335 1.97 -2.94 -14.60
N ILE A 336 3.13 -2.97 -13.95
CA ILE A 336 4.00 -1.80 -13.81
C ILE A 336 4.79 -1.63 -15.11
N SER A 337 4.66 -0.46 -15.74
CA SER A 337 5.45 -0.17 -16.95
C SER A 337 6.95 -0.16 -16.69
N SER A 338 7.76 -0.38 -17.72
CA SER A 338 9.22 -0.32 -17.63
C SER A 338 9.73 1.06 -17.16
N ALA A 339 9.01 2.12 -17.47
CA ALA A 339 9.31 3.48 -17.03
C ALA A 339 9.15 3.68 -15.51
N HIS A 340 8.22 2.94 -14.90
CA HIS A 340 7.89 3.08 -13.47
C HIS A 340 8.39 1.92 -12.60
N ILE A 341 9.05 0.92 -13.17
CA ILE A 341 9.52 -0.24 -12.42
C ILE A 341 10.58 0.12 -11.36
N ARG A 342 11.26 1.25 -11.53
CA ARG A 342 12.20 1.79 -10.54
C ARG A 342 11.52 2.62 -9.46
N ASP A 343 10.21 2.86 -9.57
CA ASP A 343 9.42 3.57 -8.57
C ASP A 343 9.01 2.59 -7.48
N THR A 344 9.70 2.69 -6.36
CA THR A 344 9.53 1.80 -5.21
C THR A 344 8.09 1.70 -4.75
N ASP A 345 7.38 2.82 -4.66
CA ASP A 345 6.00 2.85 -4.18
C ASP A 345 5.05 2.06 -5.10
N ARG A 346 5.29 2.09 -6.40
CA ARG A 346 4.50 1.36 -7.39
C ARG A 346 4.74 -0.14 -7.35
N VAL A 347 5.98 -0.55 -7.07
CA VAL A 347 6.35 -1.97 -6.92
C VAL A 347 5.83 -2.53 -5.59
N LEU A 348 5.99 -1.78 -4.51
CA LEU A 348 5.68 -2.25 -3.17
C LEU A 348 4.17 -2.37 -2.92
N TYR A 349 3.34 -1.53 -3.56
CA TYR A 349 1.89 -1.58 -3.39
C TYR A 349 1.29 -2.96 -3.70
N PRO A 350 1.40 -3.49 -4.93
CA PRO A 350 0.82 -4.81 -5.24
C PRO A 350 1.50 -5.93 -4.46
N LEU A 351 2.81 -5.83 -4.20
CA LEU A 351 3.53 -6.81 -3.40
C LEU A 351 3.00 -6.91 -1.98
N SER A 352 2.75 -5.77 -1.32
CA SER A 352 2.21 -5.75 0.04
C SER A 352 0.79 -6.32 0.12
N VAL A 353 -0.06 -6.00 -0.86
CA VAL A 353 -1.41 -6.58 -0.96
C VAL A 353 -1.35 -8.08 -1.25
N GLY A 354 -0.50 -8.50 -2.20
CA GLY A 354 -0.26 -9.91 -2.53
C GLY A 354 0.23 -10.69 -1.32
N PHE A 355 1.12 -10.12 -0.51
CA PHE A 355 1.60 -10.71 0.72
C PHE A 355 0.46 -11.01 1.72
N VAL A 356 -0.50 -10.10 1.89
CA VAL A 356 -1.69 -10.36 2.72
C VAL A 356 -2.46 -11.58 2.22
N ILE A 357 -2.65 -11.72 0.90
CA ILE A 357 -3.33 -12.88 0.32
C ILE A 357 -2.59 -14.17 0.62
N VAL A 358 -1.28 -14.18 0.46
CA VAL A 358 -0.45 -15.36 0.80
C VAL A 358 -0.62 -15.74 2.27
N CYS A 359 -0.59 -14.76 3.18
CA CYS A 359 -0.83 -15.02 4.61
C CYS A 359 -2.24 -15.57 4.87
N VAL A 360 -3.26 -15.08 4.16
CA VAL A 360 -4.62 -15.63 4.25
C VAL A 360 -4.65 -17.09 3.79
N LEU A 361 -4.02 -17.43 2.66
CA LEU A 361 -3.97 -18.79 2.13
C LEU A 361 -3.26 -19.76 3.08
N ILE A 362 -2.13 -19.34 3.64
CA ILE A 362 -1.39 -20.10 4.65
C ILE A 362 -2.26 -20.33 5.90
N ALA A 363 -2.95 -19.29 6.36
CA ALA A 363 -3.82 -19.39 7.54
C ALA A 363 -5.02 -20.33 7.30
N ILE A 364 -5.61 -20.31 6.11
CA ILE A 364 -6.68 -21.23 5.71
C ILE A 364 -6.17 -22.68 5.74
N LYS A 365 -4.98 -22.91 5.23
CA LYS A 365 -4.38 -24.24 5.19
C LYS A 365 -4.06 -24.78 6.59
N ASN A 366 -3.49 -23.96 7.47
CA ASN A 366 -3.12 -24.32 8.83
C ASN A 366 -4.35 -24.57 9.74
N ARG A 367 -5.52 -24.06 9.38
CA ARG A 367 -6.76 -24.32 10.13
C ARG A 367 -7.03 -25.81 10.30
N ASN A 368 -6.81 -26.58 9.25
CA ASN A 368 -7.13 -28.02 9.23
C ASN A 368 -6.13 -28.84 10.06
N ALA A 369 -4.89 -28.37 10.20
CA ALA A 369 -3.86 -29.02 11.00
C ALA A 369 -4.04 -28.82 12.52
N ASN A 370 -4.62 -27.69 12.93
CA ASN A 370 -4.71 -27.30 14.35
C ASN A 370 -5.96 -27.81 15.11
N ILE A 371 -6.88 -28.51 14.45
CA ILE A 371 -8.11 -29.00 15.13
C ILE A 371 -7.76 -29.97 16.26
N ASN A 372 -6.65 -30.70 16.14
CA ASN A 372 -6.23 -31.73 17.11
C ASN A 372 -5.18 -31.26 18.13
N ASN A 373 -4.52 -30.13 17.92
CA ASN A 373 -3.49 -29.59 18.82
C ASN A 373 -3.89 -28.24 19.38
N GLN A 374 -4.63 -28.23 20.49
CA GLN A 374 -5.03 -27.01 21.22
C GLN A 374 -3.89 -26.33 22.00
N LYS A 375 -2.63 -26.43 21.56
CA LYS A 375 -1.54 -25.63 22.17
C LYS A 375 -1.82 -24.16 21.89
N SER A 376 -1.84 -23.34 22.94
CA SER A 376 -2.03 -21.90 22.84
C SER A 376 -0.91 -21.32 21.97
N ASN A 377 -1.28 -20.86 20.76
CA ASN A 377 -0.29 -20.33 19.83
C ASN A 377 -0.21 -18.80 20.04
N HIS A 378 0.88 -18.32 20.65
CA HIS A 378 1.13 -16.91 20.89
C HIS A 378 1.70 -16.19 19.66
N ALA A 379 2.05 -16.90 18.60
CA ALA A 379 2.65 -16.34 17.40
C ALA A 379 1.82 -15.18 16.79
N PRO A 380 0.48 -15.26 16.65
CA PRO A 380 -0.30 -14.14 16.16
C PRO A 380 -0.16 -12.86 16.98
N PHE A 381 -0.08 -12.98 18.31
CA PHE A 381 0.09 -11.84 19.20
C PHE A 381 1.47 -11.17 18.99
N ILE A 382 2.54 -11.99 18.96
CA ILE A 382 3.90 -11.51 18.74
C ILE A 382 4.02 -10.81 17.38
N ILE A 383 3.43 -11.42 16.34
CA ILE A 383 3.47 -10.83 14.99
C ILE A 383 2.72 -9.49 14.97
N VAL A 384 1.56 -9.38 15.63
CA VAL A 384 0.85 -8.09 15.71
C VAL A 384 1.68 -7.03 16.42
N LEU A 385 2.40 -7.37 17.49
CA LEU A 385 3.32 -6.43 18.14
C LEU A 385 4.42 -5.96 17.17
N ILE A 386 5.00 -6.86 16.40
CA ILE A 386 5.99 -6.53 15.37
C ILE A 386 5.37 -5.60 14.31
N LEU A 387 4.13 -5.87 13.86
CA LEU A 387 3.41 -5.02 12.92
C LEU A 387 3.18 -3.62 13.48
N LEU A 388 2.78 -3.50 14.72
CA LEU A 388 2.58 -2.20 15.37
C LEU A 388 3.89 -1.44 15.53
N THR A 389 4.99 -2.11 15.90
CA THR A 389 6.33 -1.49 15.96
C THR A 389 6.77 -0.99 14.58
N SER A 390 6.60 -1.80 13.53
CA SER A 390 6.87 -1.37 12.16
C SER A 390 6.01 -0.17 11.75
N SER A 391 4.73 -0.15 12.18
CA SER A 391 3.83 0.97 11.92
C SER A 391 4.30 2.26 12.60
N ILE A 392 4.85 2.18 13.81
CA ILE A 392 5.43 3.34 14.51
C ILE A 392 6.62 3.89 13.75
N ILE A 393 7.51 3.03 13.26
CA ILE A 393 8.67 3.43 12.45
C ILE A 393 8.20 4.14 11.16
N THR A 394 7.28 3.53 10.42
CA THR A 394 6.72 4.12 9.20
C THR A 394 6.04 5.46 9.46
N ALA A 395 5.20 5.55 10.51
CA ALA A 395 4.55 6.79 10.92
C ALA A 395 5.56 7.88 11.28
N SER A 396 6.67 7.52 11.95
CA SER A 396 7.74 8.47 12.29
C SER A 396 8.41 9.05 11.05
N HIS A 397 8.67 8.22 10.02
CA HIS A 397 9.22 8.68 8.74
C HIS A 397 8.24 9.63 8.03
N VAL A 398 6.96 9.24 7.91
CA VAL A 398 5.93 10.09 7.31
C VAL A 398 5.80 11.42 8.05
N LYS A 399 5.80 11.38 9.40
CA LYS A 399 5.76 12.60 10.22
C LYS A 399 6.93 13.53 9.95
N LYS A 400 8.15 12.99 9.83
CA LYS A 400 9.34 13.80 9.50
C LYS A 400 9.12 14.62 8.25
N TYR A 401 8.67 13.99 7.15
CA TYR A 401 8.37 14.68 5.90
C TYR A 401 7.25 15.71 6.07
N ALA A 402 6.16 15.33 6.73
CA ALA A 402 5.03 16.22 6.98
C ALA A 402 5.42 17.45 7.82
N THR A 403 6.34 17.28 8.78
CA THR A 403 6.84 18.38 9.61
C THR A 403 7.66 19.36 8.77
N ILE A 404 8.65 18.85 8.01
CA ILE A 404 9.49 19.71 7.16
C ILE A 404 8.64 20.51 6.19
N GLN A 405 7.68 19.87 5.53
CA GLN A 405 6.79 20.55 4.60
C GLN A 405 5.93 21.62 5.30
N SER A 406 5.37 21.30 6.48
CA SER A 406 4.59 22.26 7.24
C SER A 406 5.43 23.45 7.66
N ASP A 407 6.68 23.24 8.03
CA ASP A 407 7.59 24.31 8.42
C ASP A 407 7.92 25.23 7.24
N VAL A 408 8.22 24.65 6.06
CA VAL A 408 8.43 25.41 4.82
C VAL A 408 7.20 26.26 4.50
N LEU A 409 6.01 25.65 4.52
CA LEU A 409 4.76 26.37 4.19
C LEU A 409 4.46 27.49 5.20
N ASN A 410 4.57 27.22 6.50
CA ASN A 410 4.28 28.19 7.54
C ASN A 410 5.27 29.37 7.50
N GLN A 411 6.57 29.12 7.30
CA GLN A 411 7.57 30.17 7.17
C GLN A 411 7.33 31.01 5.92
N THR A 412 6.96 30.39 4.80
CA THR A 412 6.60 31.09 3.57
C THR A 412 5.37 31.97 3.78
N ILE A 413 4.30 31.47 4.40
CA ILE A 413 3.10 32.25 4.72
C ILE A 413 3.46 33.44 5.61
N SER A 414 4.26 33.23 6.65
CA SER A 414 4.73 34.30 7.53
C SER A 414 5.51 35.39 6.79
N ALA A 415 6.36 35.00 5.84
CA ALA A 415 7.11 35.94 5.02
C ALA A 415 6.19 36.75 4.10
N ILE A 416 5.14 36.14 3.56
CA ILE A 416 4.09 36.84 2.76
C ILE A 416 3.37 37.87 3.63
N ASP A 417 2.96 37.47 4.84
CA ASP A 417 2.18 38.34 5.74
C ASP A 417 2.97 39.58 6.16
N ASN A 418 4.30 39.44 6.27
CA ASN A 418 5.19 40.57 6.56
C ASN A 418 5.46 41.46 5.34
N ASN A 419 5.09 41.05 4.12
CA ASN A 419 5.36 41.77 2.87
C ASN A 419 4.07 41.95 2.07
N HIS A 420 3.22 42.92 2.46
CA HIS A 420 1.88 43.14 1.91
C HIS A 420 1.78 43.43 0.40
N SER A 421 2.91 43.75 -0.25
CA SER A 421 2.94 44.05 -1.70
C SER A 421 3.36 42.83 -2.57
N THR A 422 3.42 41.64 -1.99
CA THR A 422 3.88 40.43 -2.69
C THR A 422 2.85 39.93 -3.69
N SER A 423 3.20 39.89 -4.97
CA SER A 423 2.38 39.33 -6.06
C SER A 423 2.83 37.94 -6.50
N SER A 424 4.12 37.61 -6.31
CA SER A 424 4.71 36.31 -6.62
C SER A 424 5.86 36.00 -5.67
N ILE A 425 6.21 34.71 -5.55
CA ILE A 425 7.29 34.25 -4.67
C ILE A 425 8.26 33.38 -5.44
N ILE A 426 9.54 33.58 -5.17
CA ILE A 426 10.62 32.69 -5.59
C ILE A 426 11.28 32.13 -4.34
N ILE A 427 11.30 30.80 -4.20
CA ILE A 427 12.05 30.12 -3.13
C ILE A 427 13.34 29.58 -3.74
N ARG A 428 14.47 30.11 -3.30
CA ARG A 428 15.80 29.61 -3.66
C ARG A 428 16.17 28.47 -2.74
N ASP A 429 16.12 27.24 -3.24
CA ASP A 429 16.50 26.07 -2.47
C ASP A 429 18.02 25.86 -2.47
N MET A 430 18.65 26.31 -1.39
CA MET A 430 20.08 26.11 -1.16
C MET A 430 20.37 24.75 -0.48
N THR A 431 19.35 23.97 -0.13
CA THR A 431 19.52 22.70 0.57
C THR A 431 19.68 21.52 -0.40
N GLY A 432 19.11 21.61 -1.59
CA GLY A 432 18.96 20.50 -2.52
C GLY A 432 18.04 19.39 -2.03
N THR A 433 17.37 19.58 -0.88
CA THR A 433 16.56 18.57 -0.20
C THR A 433 15.07 18.85 -0.29
N LEU A 434 14.64 20.04 -0.75
CA LEU A 434 13.22 20.30 -0.94
C LEU A 434 12.62 19.34 -1.95
N GLY A 435 13.39 18.83 -2.92
CA GLY A 435 12.98 17.74 -3.80
C GLY A 435 12.91 16.37 -3.12
N ASP A 436 13.77 16.09 -2.13
CA ASP A 436 13.81 14.82 -1.38
C ASP A 436 12.58 14.61 -0.53
N VAL A 437 12.02 15.69 -0.01
CA VAL A 437 10.91 15.65 0.93
C VAL A 437 9.58 15.66 0.18
N TYR A 438 9.55 15.38 -1.11
CA TYR A 438 8.33 15.55 -1.90
C TYR A 438 7.74 16.96 -1.72
N THR A 439 8.55 17.94 -1.44
CA THR A 439 8.06 19.25 -1.09
C THR A 439 7.94 20.10 -2.31
N LEU A 440 6.77 20.52 -2.48
CA LEU A 440 6.48 21.84 -3.00
C LEU A 440 7.09 22.10 -4.36
N LEU A 441 6.87 21.17 -5.31
CA LEU A 441 6.93 21.54 -6.73
C LEU A 441 6.16 22.85 -6.92
N PRO A 442 6.59 23.76 -7.80
CA PRO A 442 5.97 25.08 -7.95
C PRO A 442 4.45 25.07 -7.98
N PRO A 443 3.77 24.23 -8.79
CA PRO A 443 2.30 24.19 -8.80
C PRO A 443 1.71 23.79 -7.44
N ILE A 444 2.37 22.87 -6.73
CA ILE A 444 1.91 22.35 -5.46
C ILE A 444 2.02 23.42 -4.36
N MET A 445 3.10 24.20 -4.38
CA MET A 445 3.26 25.33 -3.46
C MET A 445 2.21 26.38 -3.67
N THR A 446 1.91 26.73 -4.91
CA THR A 446 0.83 27.64 -5.29
C THR A 446 -0.53 27.14 -4.73
N ASP A 447 -0.83 25.86 -4.92
CA ASP A 447 -2.06 25.24 -4.43
C ASP A 447 -2.11 25.21 -2.88
N ALA A 448 -1.02 24.89 -2.22
CA ALA A 448 -0.92 24.90 -0.76
C ALA A 448 -1.11 26.29 -0.18
N LEU A 449 -0.55 27.31 -0.82
CA LEU A 449 -0.75 28.71 -0.46
C LEU A 449 -2.23 29.13 -0.68
N ALA A 450 -2.81 28.75 -1.82
CA ALA A 450 -4.21 29.06 -2.12
C ALA A 450 -5.19 28.47 -1.07
N ILE A 451 -4.98 27.23 -0.64
CA ILE A 451 -5.77 26.58 0.41
C ILE A 451 -5.62 27.33 1.76
N ASN A 452 -4.46 27.94 2.02
CA ASN A 452 -4.20 28.75 3.20
C ASN A 452 -4.58 30.24 2.99
N GLY A 453 -5.40 30.55 1.97
CA GLY A 453 -5.95 31.89 1.73
C GLY A 453 -4.98 32.86 1.03
N LYS A 454 -3.83 32.37 0.52
CA LYS A 454 -2.83 33.17 -0.19
C LYS A 454 -2.89 32.86 -1.69
N LYS A 455 -3.52 33.74 -2.47
CA LYS A 455 -3.58 33.61 -3.95
C LYS A 455 -2.33 34.22 -4.59
N ILE A 456 -1.20 33.54 -4.43
CA ILE A 456 0.11 33.99 -4.86
C ILE A 456 0.79 32.85 -5.61
N ASP A 457 1.36 33.17 -6.78
CA ASP A 457 2.14 32.21 -7.55
C ASP A 457 3.51 31.97 -6.90
N ALA A 458 3.87 30.72 -6.72
CA ALA A 458 5.14 30.32 -6.14
C ALA A 458 5.99 29.56 -7.18
N THR A 459 7.27 29.90 -7.20
CA THR A 459 8.28 29.20 -7.99
C THR A 459 9.42 28.78 -7.07
N ILE A 460 9.97 27.59 -7.28
CA ILE A 460 11.13 27.11 -6.55
C ILE A 460 12.27 26.99 -7.57
N CYS A 461 13.43 27.54 -7.27
CA CYS A 461 14.64 27.35 -8.05
C CYS A 461 15.76 26.80 -7.15
N THR A 462 16.70 26.10 -7.75
CA THR A 462 17.89 25.62 -7.04
C THR A 462 19.17 26.02 -7.80
N PRO A 463 20.19 26.54 -7.10
CA PRO A 463 21.51 26.76 -7.69
C PRO A 463 22.33 25.45 -7.73
N ILE A 464 21.81 24.38 -7.14
CA ILE A 464 22.49 23.09 -7.07
C ILE A 464 22.35 22.37 -8.41
N SER A 465 23.44 21.77 -8.91
CA SER A 465 23.42 21.03 -10.17
C SER A 465 22.46 19.81 -10.07
N VAL A 466 21.76 19.53 -11.18
CA VAL A 466 20.72 18.47 -11.25
C VAL A 466 21.23 17.09 -10.85
N ASP A 467 22.50 16.81 -11.11
CA ASP A 467 23.18 15.55 -10.76
C ASP A 467 23.36 15.36 -9.23
N ARG A 468 23.27 16.42 -8.44
CA ARG A 468 23.29 16.38 -6.98
C ARG A 468 21.90 16.38 -6.34
N LEU A 469 20.86 16.53 -7.16
CA LEU A 469 19.49 16.42 -6.68
C LEU A 469 19.14 14.95 -6.43
N HIS A 470 18.24 14.74 -5.48
CA HIS A 470 17.71 13.42 -5.23
C HIS A 470 17.11 12.78 -6.51
N PRO A 471 17.25 11.46 -6.72
CA PRO A 471 16.74 10.77 -7.91
C PRO A 471 15.27 11.02 -8.25
N ILE A 472 14.43 11.29 -7.24
CA ILE A 472 13.02 11.66 -7.45
C ILE A 472 12.91 13.05 -8.11
N ALA A 473 13.67 14.02 -7.65
CA ALA A 473 13.70 15.36 -8.24
C ALA A 473 14.25 15.35 -9.68
N GLN A 474 15.15 14.43 -9.99
CA GLN A 474 15.66 14.24 -11.36
C GLN A 474 14.63 13.64 -12.32
N ARG A 475 13.66 12.84 -11.81
CA ARG A 475 12.64 12.19 -12.65
C ARG A 475 11.52 13.10 -13.09
N TYR A 476 11.14 14.01 -12.24
CA TYR A 476 10.19 15.03 -12.60
C TYR A 476 11.03 16.19 -13.14
N PRO A 477 10.98 16.50 -14.45
CA PRO A 477 11.56 17.72 -14.93
C PRO A 477 10.84 18.85 -14.19
N ILE A 478 11.44 19.22 -13.07
CA ILE A 478 11.06 20.43 -12.36
C ILE A 478 11.45 21.49 -13.36
N PRO A 479 10.50 22.23 -13.99
CA PRO A 479 10.83 23.34 -14.87
C PRO A 479 11.73 24.36 -14.19
N SER A 480 11.90 24.22 -12.92
CA SER A 480 12.60 25.05 -11.97
C SER A 480 14.06 24.71 -11.73
N THR A 481 14.67 23.83 -12.47
CA THR A 481 16.11 23.92 -12.69
C THR A 481 16.46 25.09 -13.59
N GLU A 482 15.47 25.93 -13.92
CA GLU A 482 15.74 27.29 -14.34
C GLU A 482 16.68 27.89 -13.30
N ARG A 483 17.84 28.24 -13.72
CA ARG A 483 18.87 28.81 -12.88
C ARG A 483 18.27 29.99 -12.12
N CYS A 484 18.43 30.03 -10.83
CA CYS A 484 17.93 31.15 -10.02
C CYS A 484 18.38 32.50 -10.57
N GLU A 485 19.50 32.53 -11.31
CA GLU A 485 20.07 33.67 -12.03
C GLU A 485 19.17 34.20 -13.16
N GLU A 486 18.47 33.30 -13.89
CA GLU A 486 17.56 33.68 -14.97
C GLU A 486 16.25 34.28 -14.46
N MET A 487 15.94 34.03 -13.18
CA MET A 487 14.76 34.57 -12.51
C MET A 487 14.96 35.97 -11.90
N ALA A 488 16.17 36.51 -11.93
CA ALA A 488 16.49 37.82 -11.35
C ALA A 488 15.78 39.03 -12.00
N ASN A 489 15.22 38.87 -13.22
CA ASN A 489 14.51 39.91 -13.99
C ASN A 489 12.98 39.81 -13.80
N LYS A 490 12.46 39.55 -12.63
CA LYS A 490 11.02 39.40 -12.41
C LYS A 490 10.31 40.70 -12.01
N PRO A 491 9.00 40.77 -12.24
CA PRO A 491 8.22 41.99 -12.04
C PRO A 491 8.26 42.52 -10.61
N ASN A 492 8.06 43.82 -10.47
CA ASN A 492 7.92 44.49 -9.19
C ASN A 492 6.89 43.73 -8.29
N GLY A 493 7.25 43.50 -7.03
CA GLY A 493 6.39 42.76 -6.09
C GLY A 493 6.74 41.27 -5.95
N THR A 494 7.85 40.79 -6.53
CA THR A 494 8.34 39.42 -6.32
C THR A 494 9.12 39.32 -4.99
N LEU A 495 8.68 38.48 -4.08
CA LEU A 495 9.40 38.16 -2.85
C LEU A 495 10.37 37.01 -3.12
N ILE A 496 11.65 37.20 -2.82
CA ILE A 496 12.67 36.16 -2.95
C ILE A 496 12.99 35.67 -1.55
N LEU A 497 12.77 34.37 -1.33
CA LEU A 497 13.07 33.68 -0.09
C LEU A 497 14.21 32.68 -0.34
N THR A 498 15.03 32.43 0.68
CA THR A 498 16.12 31.46 0.62
C THR A 498 15.86 30.35 1.64
N ALA A 499 15.75 29.11 1.18
CA ALA A 499 15.66 27.93 2.02
C ALA A 499 17.06 27.36 2.29
N GLN A 500 17.46 27.26 3.56
CA GLN A 500 18.77 26.75 3.98
C GLN A 500 18.68 26.03 5.32
N PHE A 501 19.62 25.15 5.58
CA PHE A 501 19.77 24.56 6.91
C PHE A 501 20.60 25.46 7.82
N ILE A 502 20.04 25.84 8.96
CA ILE A 502 20.72 26.52 10.05
C ILE A 502 20.58 25.65 11.30
N ASN A 503 21.70 25.22 11.88
CA ASN A 503 21.73 24.34 13.05
C ASN A 503 20.85 23.09 12.89
N ASN A 504 20.91 22.42 11.74
CA ASN A 504 20.09 21.26 11.36
C ASN A 504 18.56 21.53 11.26
N SER A 505 18.14 22.78 11.32
CA SER A 505 16.75 23.17 11.12
C SER A 505 16.60 23.86 9.77
N LEU A 506 15.58 23.49 9.01
CA LEU A 506 15.24 24.16 7.76
C LEU A 506 14.68 25.53 8.06
N THR A 507 15.30 26.57 7.47
CA THR A 507 14.91 27.96 7.65
C THR A 507 14.67 28.59 6.30
N ILE A 508 13.58 29.35 6.17
CA ILE A 508 13.25 30.17 5.00
C ILE A 508 13.36 31.64 5.42
N LYS A 509 14.23 32.39 4.72
CA LYS A 509 14.46 33.81 4.98
C LYS A 509 14.33 34.62 3.68
#